data_13df09598a6edb717d62c675d0558d0e
#
_entry.id   13df09598a6edb717d62c675d0558d0e
#
_cell.length_a   1.000
_cell.length_b   1.000
_cell.length_c   1.000
_cell.angle_alpha   90.00
_cell.angle_beta   90.00
_cell.angle_gamma   90.00
#
_symmetry.space_group_name_H-M   'P 1'
#
loop_
_entity.id
_entity.type
_entity.pdbx_description
1 polymer ?
#
loop_
_entity_poly.entity_id
_entity_poly.type
_entity_poly.pdbx_seq_one_letter_code
_entity_poly.pdbx_strand_id
1 'polypeptide(L)'
;MSSTAAVRNGRAGLVVVLSPGAVRLACAERGWSLSELARRARISRPTLAAALRGQPVRARTAWKLAHAMEEKPSTQLSQLLGAA
;
A
#
# COMPACT_ATOMS: atom_id res chain seq x y z
N MET A 1 -14.16 -12.58 0.15
CA MET A 1 -13.57 -11.34 -0.36
C MET A 1 -12.45 -10.90 0.58
N SER A 2 -11.27 -10.77 0.06
CA SER A 2 -10.15 -10.36 0.90
C SER A 2 -10.16 -8.85 1.09
N SER A 3 -9.87 -8.44 2.29
CA SER A 3 -9.73 -7.03 2.61
C SER A 3 -8.27 -6.74 2.88
N THR A 4 -7.76 -5.66 2.31
CA THR A 4 -6.40 -5.24 2.57
C THR A 4 -6.29 -4.40 3.84
N ALA A 5 -7.41 -4.10 4.46
CA ALA A 5 -7.42 -3.22 5.62
C ALA A 5 -8.59 -3.55 6.55
N ALA A 6 -8.37 -3.31 7.82
CA ALA A 6 -9.41 -3.29 8.83
C ALA A 6 -9.55 -1.86 9.34
N VAL A 7 -10.77 -1.37 9.44
CA VAL A 7 -11.05 0.01 9.82
C VAL A 7 -11.43 0.08 11.28
N ARG A 8 -10.85 1.01 12.00
CA ARG A 8 -11.12 1.24 13.42
C ARG A 8 -11.33 2.72 13.70
N ASN A 9 -12.17 3.01 14.67
CA ASN A 9 -12.33 4.37 15.18
C ASN A 9 -11.41 4.55 16.38
N GLY A 10 -10.65 5.63 16.37
CA GLY A 10 -9.76 5.96 17.47
C GLY A 10 -9.88 7.42 17.82
N ARG A 11 -9.15 7.82 18.88
CA ARG A 11 -9.19 9.22 19.33
C ARG A 11 -8.71 10.20 18.27
N ALA A 12 -7.76 9.77 17.45
CA ALA A 12 -7.20 10.61 16.40
C ALA A 12 -8.03 10.54 15.12
N GLY A 13 -9.26 10.01 15.20
CA GLY A 13 -10.11 9.82 14.05
C GLY A 13 -10.04 8.40 13.53
N LEU A 14 -10.44 8.21 12.27
CA LEU A 14 -10.49 6.90 11.66
C LEU A 14 -9.08 6.38 11.40
N VAL A 15 -8.81 5.17 11.85
CA VAL A 15 -7.54 4.49 11.59
C VAL A 15 -7.79 3.17 10.87
N VAL A 16 -6.79 2.72 10.14
CA VAL A 16 -6.88 1.54 9.28
C VAL A 16 -5.66 0.67 9.52
N VAL A 17 -5.88 -0.64 9.63
CA VAL A 17 -4.79 -1.63 9.69
C VAL A 17 -4.68 -2.27 8.31
N LEU A 18 -3.54 -2.05 7.66
CA LEU A 18 -3.30 -2.57 6.32
C LEU A 18 -2.75 -3.99 6.40
N SER A 19 -2.96 -4.74 5.32
CA SER A 19 -2.34 -6.05 5.17
C SER A 19 -0.94 -5.87 4.59
N PRO A 20 0.13 -6.17 5.36
CA PRO A 20 1.49 -6.01 4.85
C PRO A 20 1.75 -6.87 3.61
N GLY A 21 1.21 -8.07 3.59
CA GLY A 21 1.38 -8.97 2.45
C GLY A 21 0.78 -8.40 1.18
N ALA A 22 -0.43 -7.82 1.28
CA ALA A 22 -1.08 -7.22 0.13
C ALA A 22 -0.29 -6.01 -0.40
N VAL A 23 0.26 -5.21 0.51
CA VAL A 23 1.05 -4.05 0.12
C VAL A 23 2.33 -4.50 -0.59
N ARG A 24 3.02 -5.51 -0.05
CA ARG A 24 4.25 -6.02 -0.66
C ARG A 24 3.97 -6.64 -2.03
N LEU A 25 2.88 -7.37 -2.16
CA LEU A 25 2.49 -7.95 -3.44
C LEU A 25 2.22 -6.86 -4.47
N ALA A 26 1.50 -5.82 -4.09
CA ALA A 26 1.21 -4.71 -4.98
C ALA A 26 2.49 -4.04 -5.47
N CYS A 27 3.48 -3.89 -4.59
CA CYS A 27 4.78 -3.35 -4.97
C CYS A 27 5.49 -4.29 -5.95
N ALA A 28 5.48 -5.58 -5.67
CA ALA A 28 6.13 -6.57 -6.53
C ALA A 28 5.53 -6.55 -7.93
N GLU A 29 4.22 -6.47 -8.02
CA GLU A 29 3.52 -6.43 -9.31
C GLU A 29 3.90 -5.21 -10.13
N ARG A 30 4.26 -4.12 -9.47
CA ARG A 30 4.61 -2.85 -10.13
C ARG A 30 6.10 -2.64 -10.29
N GLY A 31 6.91 -3.53 -9.75
CA GLY A 31 8.36 -3.39 -9.77
C GLY A 31 8.86 -2.26 -8.89
N TRP A 32 8.11 -1.93 -7.83
CA TRP A 32 8.47 -0.84 -6.92
C TRP A 32 9.16 -1.37 -5.68
N SER A 33 10.20 -0.65 -5.24
CA SER A 33 10.71 -0.82 -3.90
C SER A 33 9.77 -0.16 -2.90
N LEU A 34 9.96 -0.44 -1.61
CA LEU A 34 9.18 0.23 -0.58
C LEU A 34 9.46 1.74 -0.57
N SER A 35 10.70 2.13 -0.86
CA SER A 35 11.04 3.55 -0.99
C SER A 35 10.26 4.20 -2.12
N GLU A 36 10.13 3.50 -3.24
CA GLU A 36 9.36 3.99 -4.36
C GLU A 36 7.90 4.17 -3.99
N LEU A 37 7.33 3.20 -3.28
CA LEU A 37 5.95 3.31 -2.84
C LEU A 37 5.74 4.51 -1.92
N ALA A 38 6.63 4.69 -0.95
CA ALA A 38 6.53 5.82 -0.03
C ALA A 38 6.56 7.15 -0.80
N ARG A 39 7.46 7.26 -1.77
CA ARG A 39 7.58 8.45 -2.61
C ARG A 39 6.31 8.69 -3.42
N ARG A 40 5.79 7.66 -4.05
CA ARG A 40 4.59 7.78 -4.89
C ARG A 40 3.34 8.09 -4.09
N ALA A 41 3.25 7.52 -2.89
CA ALA A 41 2.13 7.77 -2.00
C ALA A 41 2.28 9.07 -1.21
N ARG A 42 3.46 9.69 -1.27
CA ARG A 42 3.76 10.93 -0.54
C ARG A 42 3.63 10.75 0.96
N ILE A 43 4.17 9.66 1.45
CA ILE A 43 4.23 9.39 2.89
C ILE A 43 5.69 9.17 3.28
N SER A 44 5.97 9.33 4.57
CA SER A 44 7.33 9.11 5.04
C SER A 44 7.65 7.63 5.12
N ARG A 45 8.94 7.30 5.05
CA ARG A 45 9.38 5.91 5.22
C ARG A 45 8.99 5.34 6.58
N PRO A 46 9.15 6.06 7.69
CA PRO A 46 8.69 5.54 8.98
C PRO A 46 7.19 5.23 9.01
N THR A 47 6.38 6.06 8.37
CA THR A 47 4.95 5.81 8.28
C THR A 47 4.64 4.52 7.52
N LEU A 48 5.32 4.32 6.39
CA LEU A 48 5.16 3.09 5.63
C LEU A 48 5.65 1.89 6.43
N ALA A 49 6.79 2.02 7.10
CA ALA A 49 7.34 0.93 7.92
C ALA A 49 6.35 0.53 9.02
N ALA A 50 5.70 1.50 9.65
CA ALA A 50 4.69 1.22 10.67
C ALA A 50 3.52 0.43 10.07
N ALA A 51 3.05 0.83 8.90
CA ALA A 51 1.98 0.11 8.21
C ALA A 51 2.38 -1.33 7.92
N LEU A 52 3.61 -1.55 7.51
CA LEU A 52 4.11 -2.89 7.18
C LEU A 52 4.35 -3.76 8.40
N ARG A 53 4.36 -3.19 9.58
CA ARG A 53 4.39 -3.94 10.84
C ARG A 53 2.99 -4.25 11.35
N GLY A 54 1.96 -3.92 10.60
CA GLY A 54 0.58 -4.14 11.00
C GLY A 54 0.04 -3.11 11.98
N GLN A 55 0.74 -1.99 12.15
CA GLN A 55 0.28 -0.93 13.03
C GLN A 55 -0.81 -0.11 12.36
N PRO A 56 -1.77 0.41 13.13
CA PRO A 56 -2.81 1.27 12.56
C PRO A 56 -2.20 2.54 11.97
N VAL A 57 -2.75 2.97 10.85
CA VAL A 57 -2.38 4.25 10.23
C VAL A 57 -3.66 5.05 10.04
N ARG A 58 -3.53 6.36 9.89
CA ARG A 58 -4.69 7.20 9.64
C ARG A 58 -5.33 6.83 8.31
N ALA A 59 -6.64 6.96 8.23
CA ALA A 59 -7.38 6.66 7.00
C ALA A 59 -6.82 7.46 5.81
N ARG A 60 -6.39 8.69 6.05
CA ARG A 60 -5.77 9.51 5.01
C ARG A 60 -4.50 8.86 4.45
N THR A 61 -3.67 8.29 5.32
CA THR A 61 -2.47 7.59 4.90
C THR A 61 -2.81 6.35 4.09
N ALA A 62 -3.80 5.58 4.55
CA ALA A 62 -4.26 4.40 3.83
C ALA A 62 -4.80 4.78 2.46
N TRP A 63 -5.54 5.90 2.38
CA TRP A 63 -6.05 6.38 1.10
C TRP A 63 -4.92 6.73 0.14
N LYS A 64 -3.87 7.41 0.63
CA LYS A 64 -2.72 7.73 -0.20
C LYS A 64 -2.03 6.49 -0.74
N LEU A 65 -1.88 5.47 0.09
CA LEU A 65 -1.29 4.21 -0.33
C LEU A 65 -2.17 3.51 -1.37
N ALA A 66 -3.46 3.42 -1.11
CA ALA A 66 -4.38 2.78 -2.04
C ALA A 66 -4.39 3.51 -3.38
N HIS A 67 -4.40 4.84 -3.35
CA HIS A 67 -4.41 5.63 -4.56
C HIS A 67 -3.12 5.42 -5.38
N ALA A 68 -1.98 5.38 -4.71
CA ALA A 68 -0.72 5.11 -5.39
C ALA A 68 -0.72 3.72 -6.02
N MET A 69 -1.30 2.74 -5.34
CA MET A 69 -1.34 1.37 -5.82
C MET A 69 -2.40 1.12 -6.90
N GLU A 70 -3.22 2.11 -7.22
CA GLU A 70 -4.14 2.01 -8.35
C GLU A 70 -3.42 2.12 -9.69
N GLU A 71 -2.17 2.61 -9.70
CA GLU A 71 -1.41 2.64 -10.94
C GLU A 71 -1.26 1.23 -11.49
N LYS A 72 -1.45 1.10 -12.80
CA LYS A 72 -1.30 -0.19 -13.44
C LYS A 72 0.14 -0.65 -13.37
N PRO A 73 0.39 -1.97 -13.26
CA PRO A 73 1.75 -2.49 -13.35
C PRO A 73 2.37 -2.06 -14.68
N SER A 74 3.70 -1.98 -14.71
CA SER A 74 4.39 -1.60 -15.93
C SER A 74 4.07 -2.60 -17.04
N THR A 75 4.01 -2.11 -18.27
CA THR A 75 3.78 -2.96 -19.42
C THR A 75 4.78 -4.12 -19.48
N GLN A 76 6.04 -3.82 -19.20
CA GLN A 76 7.09 -4.82 -19.23
C GLN A 76 6.83 -5.93 -18.22
N LEU A 77 6.43 -5.55 -17.02
CA LEU A 77 6.15 -6.54 -15.98
C LEU A 77 4.94 -7.38 -16.36
N SER A 78 3.91 -6.76 -16.91
CA SER A 78 2.72 -7.47 -17.35
C SER A 78 3.07 -8.52 -18.40
N GLN A 79 3.94 -8.17 -19.32
CA GLN A 79 4.38 -9.11 -20.36
C GLN A 79 5.15 -10.28 -19.77
N LEU A 80 6.01 -10.03 -18.79
CA LEU A 80 6.78 -11.08 -18.14
C LEU A 80 5.88 -12.04 -17.36
N LEU A 81 4.79 -11.53 -16.81
CA LEU A 81 3.85 -12.34 -16.06
C LEU A 81 2.86 -13.07 -16.96
N GLY A 82 2.96 -12.87 -18.25
CA GLY A 82 2.05 -13.51 -19.20
C GLY A 82 0.65 -12.96 -19.17
N ALA A 83 0.44 -11.78 -18.62
CA ALA A 83 -0.84 -11.13 -18.65
C ALA A 83 -1.09 -10.60 -20.05
N ALA A 84 -2.03 -11.17 -20.70
CA ALA A 84 -2.37 -10.77 -22.07
C ALA A 84 -3.27 -9.56 -22.06
#